data_31fc02d1e2b80a19c01e974c15413569
#
_entry.id   31fc02d1e2b80a19c01e974c15413569
#
_cell.length_a   1.000
_cell.length_b   1.000
_cell.length_c   1.000
_cell.angle_alpha   90.00
_cell.angle_beta   90.00
_cell.angle_gamma   90.00
#
_symmetry.space_group_name_H-M   'P 1'
#
loop_
_entity.id
_entity.type
_entity.pdbx_description
1 polymer ?
#
loop_
_entity_poly.entity_id
_entity_poly.type
_entity_poly.pdbx_seq_one_letter_code
_entity_poly.pdbx_strand_id
1 'polypeptide(L)'
;MRVLLVLLALLAGGLASAEPRIVATGDLGVVVERSTGSVLIVDQSELGVIARVEGFGDLSHASIVFSPDQRFAYVFGRDGGLTKLDLTTQAIAARVIQAGNAIGGAISDDGTLVAVSNYEPGGVRIFDADTLEMVADIPTGSKTIGLVDAPGRRFVFSLWDDGETWIADLSGAALEVTRFGDVGANPYDALITADGRRYIVGLFGEDGLTAFDLWSDSPLQQKILSGYGRGEEDLPVYKMPHLEGWALAGDRFALPAVGHHQVLWVDARTLEEIGRTETHGQPVFAVARPDGRHVWVNYAHPDNDTIEVIDTLSGEIIRTLKPGPAVLHMEFAPRGHRVWLSVRDADRIDVYDTRTFEKLAEIPADTPSGIFFTARAHKSGL
;
A
#
# COMPACT_ATOMS: atom_id res chain seq x y z
N MET A 1 -70.05 -38.11 -14.94
CA MET A 1 -68.74 -37.78 -15.46
C MET A 1 -68.35 -36.41 -14.90
N ARG A 2 -67.50 -36.37 -13.79
CA ARG A 2 -67.05 -35.11 -13.19
C ARG A 2 -65.61 -34.90 -13.60
N VAL A 3 -65.37 -33.82 -14.34
CA VAL A 3 -64.02 -33.39 -14.75
C VAL A 3 -63.40 -32.58 -13.61
N LEU A 4 -62.29 -33.08 -13.12
CA LEU A 4 -61.51 -32.43 -12.08
C LEU A 4 -60.46 -31.52 -12.79
N LEU A 5 -60.62 -30.21 -12.68
CA LEU A 5 -59.60 -29.24 -13.10
C LEU A 5 -58.53 -29.10 -12.01
N VAL A 6 -57.33 -29.51 -12.33
CA VAL A 6 -56.16 -29.26 -11.47
C VAL A 6 -55.52 -27.92 -11.90
N LEU A 7 -55.60 -26.91 -11.05
CA LEU A 7 -54.89 -25.65 -11.22
C LEU A 7 -53.44 -25.84 -10.76
N LEU A 8 -52.47 -25.79 -11.68
CA LEU A 8 -51.05 -25.72 -11.38
C LEU A 8 -50.66 -24.25 -11.09
N ALA A 9 -50.46 -23.89 -9.85
CA ALA A 9 -49.89 -22.59 -9.46
C ALA A 9 -48.36 -22.63 -9.64
N LEU A 10 -47.87 -21.96 -10.66
CA LEU A 10 -46.43 -21.66 -10.83
C LEU A 10 -46.02 -20.61 -9.80
N LEU A 11 -45.32 -21.06 -8.74
CA LEU A 11 -44.58 -20.19 -7.84
C LEU A 11 -43.32 -19.69 -8.60
N ALA A 12 -43.40 -18.52 -9.20
CA ALA A 12 -42.24 -17.76 -9.62
C ALA A 12 -41.56 -17.21 -8.36
N GLY A 13 -40.65 -17.98 -7.81
CA GLY A 13 -39.72 -17.49 -6.78
C GLY A 13 -38.79 -16.48 -7.40
N GLY A 14 -39.12 -15.18 -7.28
CA GLY A 14 -38.16 -14.11 -7.56
C GLY A 14 -36.95 -14.29 -6.63
N LEU A 15 -35.79 -14.50 -7.22
CA LEU A 15 -34.51 -14.31 -6.52
C LEU A 15 -34.49 -12.83 -6.15
N ALA A 16 -34.83 -12.51 -4.91
CA ALA A 16 -34.50 -11.21 -4.34
C ALA A 16 -32.95 -11.13 -4.34
N SER A 17 -32.39 -10.31 -5.24
CA SER A 17 -31.01 -9.88 -5.09
C SER A 17 -30.94 -9.19 -3.72
N ALA A 18 -30.19 -9.77 -2.81
CA ALA A 18 -29.91 -9.12 -1.53
C ALA A 18 -29.23 -7.78 -1.88
N GLU A 19 -29.83 -6.69 -1.44
CA GLU A 19 -29.17 -5.39 -1.56
C GLU A 19 -27.81 -5.46 -0.83
N PRO A 20 -26.77 -4.85 -1.40
CA PRO A 20 -25.45 -4.86 -0.80
C PRO A 20 -25.50 -4.27 0.62
N ARG A 21 -25.08 -5.07 1.60
CA ARG A 21 -25.07 -4.66 3.00
C ARG A 21 -23.84 -3.83 3.28
N ILE A 22 -23.96 -2.51 3.18
CA ILE A 22 -22.93 -1.58 3.65
C ILE A 22 -23.25 -1.25 5.10
N VAL A 23 -22.34 -1.65 6.01
CA VAL A 23 -22.51 -1.40 7.44
C VAL A 23 -22.00 -0.02 7.81
N ALA A 24 -20.75 0.26 7.44
CA ALA A 24 -20.11 1.57 7.55
C ALA A 24 -18.86 1.58 6.66
N THR A 25 -18.55 2.71 6.04
CA THR A 25 -17.38 2.80 5.15
C THR A 25 -16.05 2.59 5.90
N GLY A 26 -15.97 2.97 7.17
CA GLY A 26 -14.77 2.78 8.01
C GLY A 26 -14.42 1.31 8.33
N ASP A 27 -15.35 0.38 8.11
CA ASP A 27 -15.13 -1.06 8.30
C ASP A 27 -14.82 -1.79 6.99
N LEU A 28 -14.79 -1.07 5.86
CA LEU A 28 -14.52 -1.67 4.56
C LEU A 28 -13.03 -1.78 4.26
N GLY A 29 -12.72 -2.70 3.37
CA GLY A 29 -11.41 -2.85 2.76
C GLY A 29 -11.52 -3.33 1.33
N VAL A 30 -10.42 -3.20 0.59
CA VAL A 30 -10.29 -3.69 -0.78
C VAL A 30 -9.07 -4.62 -0.83
N VAL A 31 -9.27 -5.81 -1.37
CA VAL A 31 -8.20 -6.81 -1.58
C VAL A 31 -8.00 -7.03 -3.06
N VAL A 32 -6.76 -6.95 -3.48
CA VAL A 32 -6.36 -7.16 -4.88
C VAL A 32 -6.25 -8.64 -5.19
N GLU A 33 -6.94 -9.10 -6.23
CA GLU A 33 -6.83 -10.45 -6.80
C GLU A 33 -6.04 -10.38 -8.12
N ARG A 34 -4.77 -10.76 -8.06
CA ARG A 34 -3.81 -10.51 -9.16
C ARG A 34 -4.10 -11.30 -10.42
N SER A 35 -4.52 -12.56 -10.28
CA SER A 35 -4.68 -13.48 -11.42
C SER A 35 -5.90 -13.16 -12.27
N THR A 36 -6.92 -12.55 -11.68
CA THR A 36 -8.21 -12.29 -12.31
C THR A 36 -8.41 -10.83 -12.72
N GLY A 37 -7.56 -9.92 -12.22
CA GLY A 37 -7.75 -8.48 -12.43
C GLY A 37 -9.02 -7.98 -11.78
N SER A 38 -9.37 -8.55 -10.63
CA SER A 38 -10.52 -8.19 -9.81
C SER A 38 -10.08 -7.69 -8.44
N VAL A 39 -11.02 -7.12 -7.71
CA VAL A 39 -10.85 -6.79 -6.30
C VAL A 39 -12.01 -7.35 -5.48
N LEU A 40 -11.73 -7.74 -4.24
CA LEU A 40 -12.75 -8.02 -3.25
C LEU A 40 -13.01 -6.78 -2.42
N ILE A 41 -14.27 -6.42 -2.24
CA ILE A 41 -14.70 -5.50 -1.18
C ILE A 41 -15.00 -6.36 0.05
N VAL A 42 -14.33 -6.08 1.15
CA VAL A 42 -14.42 -6.88 2.38
C VAL A 42 -14.92 -6.05 3.55
N ASP A 43 -15.61 -6.71 4.48
CA ASP A 43 -15.97 -6.17 5.79
C ASP A 43 -15.02 -6.75 6.84
N GLN A 44 -14.21 -5.88 7.45
CA GLN A 44 -13.22 -6.29 8.45
C GLN A 44 -13.83 -6.65 9.80
N SER A 45 -15.04 -6.19 10.10
CA SER A 45 -15.76 -6.52 11.34
C SER A 45 -16.42 -7.89 11.27
N GLU A 46 -17.09 -8.19 10.15
CA GLU A 46 -17.76 -9.46 9.89
C GLU A 46 -16.81 -10.55 9.36
N LEU A 47 -15.56 -10.19 9.01
CA LEU A 47 -14.54 -11.09 8.44
C LEU A 47 -15.03 -11.78 7.15
N GLY A 48 -15.61 -11.02 6.25
CA GLY A 48 -16.26 -11.56 5.05
C GLY A 48 -16.11 -10.71 3.81
N VAL A 49 -16.38 -11.35 2.68
CA VAL A 49 -16.47 -10.68 1.37
C VAL A 49 -17.87 -10.13 1.18
N ILE A 50 -17.98 -8.85 0.85
CA ILE A 50 -19.23 -8.17 0.48
C ILE A 50 -19.50 -8.35 -1.02
N ALA A 51 -18.46 -8.09 -1.85
CA ALA A 51 -18.56 -8.18 -3.29
C ALA A 51 -17.21 -8.48 -3.93
N ARG A 52 -17.25 -9.06 -5.13
CA ARG A 52 -16.13 -9.13 -6.06
C ARG A 52 -16.45 -8.22 -7.23
N VAL A 53 -15.52 -7.33 -7.58
CA VAL A 53 -15.65 -6.41 -8.71
C VAL A 53 -14.55 -6.73 -9.71
N GLU A 54 -14.93 -6.95 -10.96
CA GLU A 54 -14.04 -7.30 -12.06
C GLU A 54 -13.80 -6.09 -12.98
N GLY A 55 -12.81 -6.19 -13.88
CA GLY A 55 -12.60 -5.19 -14.93
C GLY A 55 -11.50 -4.17 -14.65
N PHE A 56 -10.59 -4.45 -13.71
CA PHE A 56 -9.48 -3.55 -13.37
C PHE A 56 -8.25 -3.70 -14.30
N GLY A 57 -8.23 -4.71 -15.16
CA GLY A 57 -7.09 -4.99 -16.03
C GLY A 57 -5.95 -5.72 -15.32
N ASP A 58 -4.70 -5.35 -15.61
CA ASP A 58 -3.53 -6.01 -15.01
C ASP A 58 -3.27 -5.49 -13.60
N LEU A 59 -3.58 -6.30 -12.59
CA LEU A 59 -3.31 -6.04 -11.17
C LEU A 59 -2.08 -6.83 -10.65
N SER A 60 -1.19 -7.27 -11.53
CA SER A 60 0.05 -7.99 -11.13
C SER A 60 0.96 -7.14 -10.22
N HIS A 61 0.84 -5.83 -10.31
CA HIS A 61 1.31 -4.86 -9.35
C HIS A 61 0.24 -3.78 -9.22
N ALA A 62 -0.35 -3.64 -8.05
CA ALA A 62 -1.42 -2.68 -7.82
C ALA A 62 -1.33 -2.08 -6.42
N SER A 63 -1.69 -0.82 -6.31
CA SER A 63 -1.88 -0.11 -5.07
C SER A 63 -3.23 0.61 -5.07
N ILE A 64 -3.69 1.01 -3.88
CA ILE A 64 -5.02 1.61 -3.70
C ILE A 64 -4.92 2.76 -2.70
N VAL A 65 -5.54 3.88 -3.04
CA VAL A 65 -5.78 4.98 -2.11
C VAL A 65 -7.28 5.28 -2.04
N PHE A 66 -7.73 5.95 -0.99
CA PHE A 66 -9.14 6.22 -0.76
C PHE A 66 -9.45 7.70 -0.72
N SER A 67 -10.64 8.08 -1.19
CA SER A 67 -11.15 9.44 -0.97
C SER A 67 -11.32 9.72 0.55
N PRO A 68 -11.17 10.98 1.00
CA PRO A 68 -11.29 11.33 2.42
C PRO A 68 -12.63 10.94 3.05
N ASP A 69 -13.72 10.90 2.27
CA ASP A 69 -15.05 10.44 2.70
C ASP A 69 -15.17 8.90 2.74
N GLN A 70 -14.10 8.17 2.36
CA GLN A 70 -14.04 6.70 2.32
C GLN A 70 -15.07 6.05 1.38
N ARG A 71 -15.61 6.80 0.44
CA ARG A 71 -16.57 6.29 -0.53
C ARG A 71 -15.91 5.67 -1.75
N PHE A 72 -14.85 6.30 -2.23
CA PHE A 72 -14.16 5.86 -3.45
C PHE A 72 -12.80 5.26 -3.13
N ALA A 73 -12.48 4.17 -3.82
CA ALA A 73 -11.13 3.63 -3.92
C ALA A 73 -10.56 3.93 -5.30
N TYR A 74 -9.34 4.44 -5.36
CA TYR A 74 -8.59 4.64 -6.62
C TYR A 74 -7.57 3.53 -6.74
N VAL A 75 -7.74 2.67 -7.72
CA VAL A 75 -6.91 1.48 -7.96
C VAL A 75 -5.97 1.75 -9.12
N PHE A 76 -4.68 1.57 -8.89
CA PHE A 76 -3.62 1.76 -9.87
C PHE A 76 -3.18 0.40 -10.39
N GLY A 77 -3.41 0.14 -11.68
CA GLY A 77 -3.08 -1.13 -12.34
C GLY A 77 -1.80 -1.02 -13.16
N ARG A 78 -1.09 -2.14 -13.28
CA ARG A 78 0.16 -2.21 -14.03
C ARG A 78 0.04 -1.91 -15.52
N ASP A 79 -1.12 -2.10 -16.09
CA ASP A 79 -1.46 -1.73 -17.47
C ASP A 79 -1.59 -0.20 -17.70
N GLY A 80 -1.26 0.60 -16.70
CA GLY A 80 -1.45 2.04 -16.71
C GLY A 80 -2.86 2.48 -16.36
N GLY A 81 -3.70 1.56 -15.89
CA GLY A 81 -5.08 1.85 -15.50
C GLY A 81 -5.15 2.63 -14.19
N LEU A 82 -5.92 3.73 -14.20
CA LEU A 82 -6.44 4.40 -13.02
C LEU A 82 -7.95 4.14 -12.97
N THR A 83 -8.41 3.43 -11.95
CA THR A 83 -9.81 3.03 -11.80
C THR A 83 -10.40 3.60 -10.52
N LYS A 84 -11.52 4.32 -10.64
CA LYS A 84 -12.34 4.83 -9.53
C LYS A 84 -13.43 3.82 -9.22
N LEU A 85 -13.36 3.18 -8.06
CA LEU A 85 -14.34 2.21 -7.56
C LEU A 85 -15.24 2.89 -6.53
N ASP A 86 -16.54 2.88 -6.72
CA ASP A 86 -17.52 3.32 -5.71
C ASP A 86 -17.84 2.14 -4.78
N LEU A 87 -17.38 2.23 -3.53
CA LEU A 87 -17.58 1.19 -2.51
C LEU A 87 -19.06 1.07 -2.10
N THR A 88 -19.84 2.13 -2.24
CA THR A 88 -21.27 2.11 -1.85
C THR A 88 -22.13 1.40 -2.86
N THR A 89 -21.83 1.55 -4.14
CA THR A 89 -22.52 0.86 -5.25
C THR A 89 -21.82 -0.43 -5.66
N GLN A 90 -20.61 -0.68 -5.15
CA GLN A 90 -19.78 -1.86 -5.46
C GLN A 90 -19.51 -2.00 -6.97
N ALA A 91 -19.27 -0.88 -7.63
CA ALA A 91 -19.08 -0.82 -9.08
C ALA A 91 -17.98 0.16 -9.47
N ILE A 92 -17.34 -0.10 -10.60
CA ILE A 92 -16.42 0.83 -11.24
C ILE A 92 -17.20 2.07 -11.67
N ALA A 93 -16.90 3.22 -11.09
CA ALA A 93 -17.48 4.50 -11.45
C ALA A 93 -16.84 5.11 -12.71
N ALA A 94 -15.52 4.98 -12.84
CA ALA A 94 -14.75 5.45 -13.99
C ALA A 94 -13.42 4.70 -14.10
N ARG A 95 -12.87 4.59 -15.32
CA ARG A 95 -11.53 4.04 -15.57
C ARG A 95 -10.87 4.71 -16.77
N VAL A 96 -9.61 5.06 -16.64
CA VAL A 96 -8.77 5.60 -17.71
C VAL A 96 -7.48 4.81 -17.81
N ILE A 97 -6.98 4.60 -19.03
CA ILE A 97 -5.62 4.09 -19.27
C ILE A 97 -4.74 5.30 -19.53
N GLN A 98 -3.88 5.65 -18.56
CA GLN A 98 -3.15 6.90 -18.59
C GLN A 98 -1.70 6.74 -19.08
N ALA A 99 -1.12 5.54 -18.96
CA ALA A 99 0.24 5.20 -19.42
C ALA A 99 0.34 3.70 -19.69
N GLY A 100 1.54 3.20 -19.94
CA GLY A 100 1.77 1.77 -20.22
C GLY A 100 2.16 0.94 -19.02
N ASN A 101 2.68 1.54 -17.95
CA ASN A 101 3.17 0.80 -16.77
C ASN A 101 3.16 1.69 -15.52
N ALA A 102 2.01 1.73 -14.86
CA ALA A 102 1.90 2.42 -13.57
C ALA A 102 2.48 1.55 -12.44
N ILE A 103 3.06 2.21 -11.43
CA ILE A 103 3.68 1.53 -10.28
C ILE A 103 3.00 1.87 -8.97
N GLY A 104 2.38 3.03 -8.86
CA GLY A 104 1.69 3.45 -7.65
C GLY A 104 0.98 4.78 -7.85
N GLY A 105 0.29 5.21 -6.81
CA GLY A 105 -0.39 6.50 -6.82
C GLY A 105 -0.64 7.04 -5.43
N ALA A 106 -1.02 8.30 -5.38
CA ALA A 106 -1.34 9.04 -4.18
C ALA A 106 -2.57 9.93 -4.42
N ILE A 107 -3.24 10.31 -3.35
CA ILE A 107 -4.35 11.27 -3.38
C ILE A 107 -3.97 12.48 -2.54
N SER A 108 -4.28 13.69 -3.02
CA SER A 108 -3.98 14.92 -2.27
C SER A 108 -4.73 14.96 -0.92
N ASP A 109 -4.18 15.67 0.04
CA ASP A 109 -4.74 15.82 1.39
C ASP A 109 -6.18 16.38 1.40
N ASP A 110 -6.54 17.19 0.41
CA ASP A 110 -7.91 17.70 0.20
C ASP A 110 -8.83 16.74 -0.58
N GLY A 111 -8.29 15.60 -1.06
CA GLY A 111 -9.01 14.60 -1.81
C GLY A 111 -9.41 14.98 -3.24
N THR A 112 -8.92 16.10 -3.76
CA THR A 112 -9.33 16.63 -5.07
C THR A 112 -8.48 16.15 -6.25
N LEU A 113 -7.25 15.69 -5.97
CA LEU A 113 -6.29 15.27 -6.99
C LEU A 113 -5.79 13.84 -6.73
N VAL A 114 -5.69 13.05 -7.80
CA VAL A 114 -5.05 11.73 -7.78
C VAL A 114 -3.82 11.75 -8.69
N ALA A 115 -2.67 11.41 -8.13
CA ALA A 115 -1.42 11.31 -8.87
C ALA A 115 -1.06 9.85 -9.15
N VAL A 116 -0.50 9.56 -10.33
CA VAL A 116 -0.07 8.21 -10.75
C VAL A 116 1.39 8.28 -11.17
N SER A 117 2.25 7.46 -10.57
CA SER A 117 3.64 7.31 -10.99
C SER A 117 3.81 6.19 -12.01
N ASN A 118 4.72 6.38 -12.94
CA ASN A 118 4.91 5.50 -14.08
C ASN A 118 6.37 5.06 -14.24
N TYR A 119 6.58 3.78 -14.55
CA TYR A 119 7.87 3.30 -15.03
C TYR A 119 8.08 3.65 -16.51
N GLU A 120 7.04 3.55 -17.31
CA GLU A 120 7.05 3.86 -18.74
C GLU A 120 5.82 4.68 -19.12
N PRO A 121 6.02 5.83 -19.74
CA PRO A 121 7.27 6.44 -20.21
C PRO A 121 8.09 7.16 -19.13
N GLY A 122 7.81 6.95 -17.86
CA GLY A 122 8.29 7.70 -16.71
C GLY A 122 7.41 8.90 -16.41
N GLY A 123 7.59 9.47 -15.20
CA GLY A 123 6.88 10.66 -14.78
C GLY A 123 5.63 10.41 -13.94
N VAL A 124 5.00 11.51 -13.55
CA VAL A 124 3.78 11.55 -12.76
C VAL A 124 2.68 12.23 -13.55
N ARG A 125 1.51 11.62 -13.62
CA ARG A 125 0.29 12.22 -14.16
C ARG A 125 -0.70 12.47 -13.05
N ILE A 126 -1.31 13.65 -13.06
CA ILE A 126 -2.22 14.11 -12.02
C ILE A 126 -3.60 14.32 -12.63
N PHE A 127 -4.60 13.79 -11.94
CA PHE A 127 -6.00 13.76 -12.38
C PHE A 127 -6.88 14.45 -11.35
N ASP A 128 -7.94 15.06 -11.81
CA ASP A 128 -9.06 15.43 -10.95
C ASP A 128 -9.69 14.14 -10.37
N ALA A 129 -9.82 14.07 -9.06
CA ALA A 129 -10.28 12.87 -8.37
C ALA A 129 -11.75 12.54 -8.65
N ASP A 130 -12.57 13.51 -9.05
CA ASP A 130 -13.97 13.30 -9.32
C ASP A 130 -14.21 12.81 -10.75
N THR A 131 -13.63 13.48 -11.73
CA THR A 131 -13.88 13.24 -13.16
C THR A 131 -12.87 12.28 -13.82
N LEU A 132 -11.70 12.07 -13.24
CA LEU A 132 -10.52 11.45 -13.83
C LEU A 132 -10.02 12.16 -15.10
N GLU A 133 -10.32 13.46 -15.26
CA GLU A 133 -9.69 14.29 -16.28
C GLU A 133 -8.27 14.64 -15.87
N MET A 134 -7.33 14.60 -16.81
CA MET A 134 -5.93 14.90 -16.55
C MET A 134 -5.73 16.39 -16.30
N VAL A 135 -5.20 16.74 -15.13
CA VAL A 135 -4.90 18.11 -14.68
C VAL A 135 -3.47 18.50 -15.03
N ALA A 136 -2.52 17.57 -14.90
CA ALA A 136 -1.11 17.82 -15.18
C ALA A 136 -0.40 16.55 -15.65
N ASP A 137 0.62 16.74 -16.50
CA ASP A 137 1.58 15.71 -16.93
C ASP A 137 2.99 16.22 -16.63
N ILE A 138 3.75 15.44 -15.85
CA ILE A 138 5.12 15.76 -15.41
C ILE A 138 6.05 14.68 -15.96
N PRO A 139 6.51 14.83 -17.22
CA PRO A 139 7.43 13.87 -17.81
C PRO A 139 8.80 13.97 -17.14
N THR A 140 9.38 12.84 -16.78
CA THR A 140 10.73 12.79 -16.18
C THR A 140 11.76 12.11 -17.07
N GLY A 141 11.32 11.21 -17.95
CA GLY A 141 12.22 10.36 -18.74
C GLY A 141 12.87 9.23 -17.93
N SER A 142 12.58 9.15 -16.64
CA SER A 142 13.10 8.17 -15.68
C SER A 142 11.95 7.38 -15.07
N LYS A 143 12.17 6.12 -14.69
CA LYS A 143 11.22 5.37 -13.90
C LYS A 143 10.90 6.15 -12.63
N THR A 144 9.64 6.48 -12.43
CA THR A 144 9.21 7.33 -11.32
C THR A 144 8.48 6.50 -10.26
N ILE A 145 8.94 6.59 -9.03
CA ILE A 145 8.57 5.74 -7.90
C ILE A 145 8.59 6.52 -6.59
N GLY A 146 8.25 5.85 -5.49
CA GLY A 146 8.24 6.49 -4.17
C GLY A 146 7.26 7.67 -4.08
N LEU A 147 6.18 7.62 -4.87
CA LEU A 147 5.19 8.69 -4.92
C LEU A 147 4.34 8.69 -3.64
N VAL A 148 4.34 9.83 -2.96
CA VAL A 148 3.49 10.08 -1.78
C VAL A 148 2.81 11.43 -1.90
N ASP A 149 1.67 11.57 -1.21
CA ASP A 149 1.06 12.87 -0.95
C ASP A 149 1.80 13.60 0.18
N ALA A 150 1.85 14.90 0.10
CA ALA A 150 2.37 15.77 1.14
C ALA A 150 1.39 16.93 1.37
N PRO A 151 1.30 17.46 2.61
CA PRO A 151 0.35 18.52 2.94
C PRO A 151 0.41 19.72 1.99
N GLY A 152 -0.76 20.30 1.69
CA GLY A 152 -0.88 21.47 0.83
C GLY A 152 -0.90 21.14 -0.66
N ARG A 153 -1.53 20.05 -1.07
CA ARG A 153 -1.66 19.62 -2.48
C ARG A 153 -0.31 19.40 -3.16
N ARG A 154 0.64 18.86 -2.44
CA ARG A 154 1.96 18.51 -2.96
C ARG A 154 2.12 17.02 -3.11
N PHE A 155 2.88 16.61 -4.11
CA PHE A 155 3.29 15.23 -4.33
C PHE A 155 4.82 15.16 -4.39
N VAL A 156 5.38 14.19 -3.67
CA VAL A 156 6.83 13.93 -3.65
C VAL A 156 7.08 12.59 -4.32
N PHE A 157 8.07 12.50 -5.18
CA PHE A 157 8.41 11.26 -5.89
C PHE A 157 9.88 11.24 -6.30
N SER A 158 10.40 10.04 -6.52
CA SER A 158 11.80 9.83 -6.85
C SER A 158 11.99 9.25 -8.26
N LEU A 159 13.11 9.57 -8.85
CA LEU A 159 13.52 9.17 -10.19
C LEU A 159 14.64 8.13 -10.09
N TRP A 160 14.30 6.89 -10.41
CA TRP A 160 15.19 5.74 -10.26
C TRP A 160 16.48 5.84 -11.05
N ASP A 161 16.38 6.22 -12.34
CA ASP A 161 17.53 6.20 -13.24
C ASP A 161 18.43 7.43 -13.04
N ASP A 162 17.86 8.55 -12.57
CA ASP A 162 18.57 9.84 -12.43
C ASP A 162 19.09 10.07 -10.99
N GLY A 163 18.61 9.32 -9.99
CA GLY A 163 19.00 9.55 -8.60
C GLY A 163 18.48 10.87 -8.03
N GLU A 164 17.30 11.28 -8.45
CA GLU A 164 16.68 12.55 -8.08
C GLU A 164 15.39 12.33 -7.26
N THR A 165 14.97 13.36 -6.53
CA THR A 165 13.64 13.47 -5.93
C THR A 165 13.03 14.80 -6.30
N TRP A 166 11.77 14.78 -6.74
CA TRP A 166 11.05 15.97 -7.14
C TRP A 166 9.81 16.19 -6.27
N ILE A 167 9.46 17.46 -6.08
CA ILE A 167 8.23 17.89 -5.43
C ILE A 167 7.39 18.62 -6.45
N ALA A 168 6.19 18.13 -6.72
CA ALA A 168 5.16 18.81 -7.51
C ALA A 168 4.22 19.52 -6.55
N ASP A 169 4.10 20.83 -6.67
CA ASP A 169 3.25 21.69 -5.86
C ASP A 169 2.10 22.25 -6.70
N LEU A 170 0.87 21.92 -6.31
CA LEU A 170 -0.36 22.38 -6.94
C LEU A 170 -1.21 23.24 -5.97
N SER A 171 -0.59 23.78 -4.92
CA SER A 171 -1.27 24.69 -3.99
C SER A 171 -1.59 26.04 -4.61
N GLY A 172 -0.80 26.46 -5.60
CA GLY A 172 -0.97 27.71 -6.34
C GLY A 172 -1.88 27.59 -7.57
N ALA A 173 -1.90 28.65 -8.38
CA ALA A 173 -2.67 28.69 -9.64
C ALA A 173 -2.01 27.89 -10.77
N ALA A 174 -0.74 27.56 -10.65
CA ALA A 174 0.04 26.80 -11.61
C ALA A 174 0.83 25.71 -10.89
N LEU A 175 1.12 24.62 -11.61
CA LEU A 175 2.03 23.59 -11.14
C LEU A 175 3.45 24.16 -11.03
N GLU A 176 4.07 23.99 -9.86
CA GLU A 176 5.49 24.25 -9.63
C GLU A 176 6.22 22.94 -9.35
N VAL A 177 7.42 22.74 -9.90
CA VAL A 177 8.22 21.53 -9.67
C VAL A 177 9.59 21.92 -9.14
N THR A 178 9.87 21.48 -7.90
CA THR A 178 11.20 21.59 -7.28
C THR A 178 11.94 20.29 -7.45
N ARG A 179 13.22 20.35 -7.82
CA ARG A 179 14.06 19.19 -8.14
C ARG A 179 15.26 19.13 -7.19
N PHE A 180 15.56 17.94 -6.69
CA PHE A 180 16.72 17.65 -5.84
C PHE A 180 17.55 16.57 -6.51
N GLY A 181 18.80 16.90 -6.86
CA GLY A 181 19.80 15.95 -7.34
C GLY A 181 20.58 15.32 -6.20
N ASP A 182 21.50 14.41 -6.57
CA ASP A 182 22.42 13.74 -5.62
C ASP A 182 21.74 13.02 -4.45
N VAL A 183 20.53 12.50 -4.71
CA VAL A 183 19.76 11.77 -3.70
C VAL A 183 20.40 10.43 -3.37
N GLY A 184 20.98 9.78 -4.37
CA GLY A 184 21.66 8.48 -4.25
C GLY A 184 21.30 7.54 -5.39
N ALA A 185 21.94 6.38 -5.42
CA ALA A 185 21.76 5.42 -6.50
C ALA A 185 20.42 4.69 -6.38
N ASN A 186 19.61 4.78 -7.43
CA ASN A 186 18.33 4.11 -7.56
C ASN A 186 17.39 4.33 -6.34
N PRO A 187 16.97 5.57 -6.04
CA PRO A 187 15.99 5.82 -5.01
C PRO A 187 14.70 5.07 -5.34
N TYR A 188 14.11 4.39 -4.36
CA TYR A 188 12.98 3.50 -4.60
C TYR A 188 11.82 3.73 -3.66
N ASP A 189 11.81 3.03 -2.54
CA ASP A 189 10.74 3.13 -1.55
C ASP A 189 10.87 4.40 -0.74
N ALA A 190 9.72 4.97 -0.41
CA ALA A 190 9.68 6.16 0.38
C ALA A 190 8.58 6.11 1.44
N LEU A 191 8.81 6.85 2.52
CA LEU A 191 7.86 7.08 3.58
C LEU A 191 7.78 8.57 3.87
N ILE A 192 6.59 9.09 4.12
CA ILE A 192 6.39 10.41 4.71
C ILE A 192 5.93 10.26 6.16
N THR A 193 6.45 11.09 7.06
CA THR A 193 5.99 11.09 8.46
C THR A 193 4.57 11.61 8.56
N ALA A 194 3.81 11.13 9.57
CA ALA A 194 2.40 11.45 9.74
C ALA A 194 2.11 12.95 9.90
N ASP A 195 3.12 13.76 10.30
CA ASP A 195 3.05 15.20 10.34
C ASP A 195 3.34 15.86 8.98
N GLY A 196 3.62 15.07 7.94
CA GLY A 196 3.97 15.54 6.61
C GLY A 196 5.31 16.27 6.50
N ARG A 197 6.16 16.19 7.54
CA ARG A 197 7.39 16.94 7.60
C ARG A 197 8.53 16.27 6.87
N ARG A 198 8.71 14.96 7.07
CA ARG A 198 9.87 14.25 6.54
C ARG A 198 9.46 13.26 5.47
N TYR A 199 10.02 13.42 4.29
CA TYR A 199 10.05 12.41 3.26
C TYR A 199 11.39 11.69 3.33
N ILE A 200 11.37 10.36 3.42
CA ILE A 200 12.56 9.54 3.52
C ILE A 200 12.51 8.51 2.40
N VAL A 201 13.54 8.47 1.57
CA VAL A 201 13.65 7.55 0.43
C VAL A 201 14.80 6.58 0.62
N GLY A 202 14.56 5.30 0.42
CA GLY A 202 15.56 4.22 0.43
C GLY A 202 16.30 4.14 -0.90
N LEU A 203 17.55 3.69 -0.82
CA LEU A 203 18.42 3.58 -1.98
C LEU A 203 18.60 2.10 -2.32
N PHE A 204 18.12 1.70 -3.50
CA PHE A 204 18.26 0.32 -3.96
C PHE A 204 19.67 0.02 -4.49
N GLY A 205 20.33 1.02 -5.08
CA GLY A 205 21.65 0.88 -5.71
C GLY A 205 22.84 1.04 -4.75
N GLU A 206 22.63 1.56 -3.54
CA GLU A 206 23.66 1.78 -2.54
C GLU A 206 23.09 1.64 -1.12
N ASP A 207 23.96 1.61 -0.12
CA ASP A 207 23.55 1.65 1.28
C ASP A 207 23.00 3.03 1.67
N GLY A 208 22.09 3.02 2.66
CA GLY A 208 21.56 4.21 3.28
C GLY A 208 20.23 4.69 2.68
N LEU A 209 19.82 5.85 3.17
CA LEU A 209 18.61 6.53 2.80
C LEU A 209 18.88 8.04 2.68
N THR A 210 17.95 8.74 2.02
CA THR A 210 17.99 10.20 1.99
C THR A 210 16.70 10.76 2.57
N ALA A 211 16.82 11.64 3.54
CA ALA A 211 15.70 12.32 4.19
C ALA A 211 15.60 13.78 3.73
N PHE A 212 14.38 14.25 3.56
CA PHE A 212 14.05 15.64 3.23
C PHE A 212 13.17 16.24 4.33
N ASP A 213 13.48 17.45 4.78
CA ASP A 213 12.59 18.24 5.64
C ASP A 213 11.70 19.13 4.75
N LEU A 214 10.44 18.73 4.55
CA LEU A 214 9.49 19.39 3.67
C LEU A 214 8.86 20.65 4.27
N TRP A 215 9.10 20.94 5.56
CA TRP A 215 8.61 22.15 6.22
C TRP A 215 9.55 23.35 6.06
N SER A 216 10.76 23.11 5.58
CA SER A 216 11.69 24.19 5.25
C SER A 216 11.28 24.85 3.94
N ASP A 217 11.44 26.18 3.84
CA ASP A 217 11.26 26.94 2.59
C ASP A 217 12.19 26.42 1.47
N SER A 218 13.31 25.84 1.87
CA SER A 218 14.20 25.07 0.99
C SER A 218 14.39 23.70 1.63
N PRO A 219 13.70 22.67 1.16
CA PRO A 219 13.80 21.33 1.75
C PRO A 219 15.24 20.90 1.94
N LEU A 220 15.60 20.62 3.20
CA LEU A 220 16.96 20.19 3.54
C LEU A 220 17.09 18.70 3.24
N GLN A 221 18.10 18.36 2.44
CA GLN A 221 18.46 16.98 2.11
C GLN A 221 19.55 16.49 3.05
N GLN A 222 19.34 15.31 3.63
CA GLN A 222 20.28 14.67 4.53
C GLN A 222 20.42 13.19 4.22
N LYS A 223 21.64 12.70 3.96
CA LYS A 223 21.91 11.25 3.91
C LYS A 223 21.99 10.68 5.31
N ILE A 224 21.35 9.54 5.52
CA ILE A 224 21.32 8.81 6.80
C ILE A 224 21.65 7.34 6.57
N LEU A 225 22.17 6.66 7.59
CA LEU A 225 22.56 5.24 7.57
C LEU A 225 23.54 4.91 6.43
N SER A 226 24.41 5.86 6.06
CA SER A 226 25.40 5.65 5.00
C SER A 226 26.32 4.47 5.34
N GLY A 227 26.47 3.53 4.40
CA GLY A 227 27.28 2.32 4.59
C GLY A 227 26.55 1.19 5.29
N TYR A 228 25.21 1.23 5.37
CA TYR A 228 24.40 0.15 5.88
C TYR A 228 23.01 0.08 5.23
N GLY A 229 22.48 -1.10 5.10
CA GLY A 229 21.08 -1.35 4.72
C GLY A 229 20.91 -2.27 3.50
N ARG A 230 21.60 -1.99 2.40
CA ARG A 230 21.50 -2.81 1.19
C ARG A 230 22.22 -4.15 1.33
N GLY A 231 23.45 -4.15 1.84
CA GLY A 231 24.32 -5.32 1.84
C GLY A 231 24.82 -5.73 0.45
N GLU A 232 25.50 -6.87 0.40
CA GLU A 232 26.12 -7.39 -0.84
C GLU A 232 25.32 -8.54 -1.48
N GLU A 233 24.28 -9.03 -0.84
CA GLU A 233 23.44 -10.09 -1.38
C GLU A 233 22.63 -9.62 -2.58
N ASP A 234 22.30 -10.55 -3.48
CA ASP A 234 21.36 -10.31 -4.56
C ASP A 234 19.99 -10.02 -3.98
N LEU A 235 19.50 -8.81 -4.23
CA LEU A 235 18.17 -8.43 -3.76
C LEU A 235 17.09 -9.05 -4.64
N PRO A 236 15.98 -9.50 -4.04
CA PRO A 236 14.89 -10.10 -4.78
C PRO A 236 14.15 -9.03 -5.62
N VAL A 237 14.57 -8.87 -6.86
CA VAL A 237 14.14 -7.82 -7.81
C VAL A 237 12.62 -7.69 -7.92
N TYR A 238 11.90 -8.79 -7.83
CA TYR A 238 10.43 -8.81 -7.90
C TYR A 238 9.73 -8.61 -6.56
N LYS A 239 10.50 -8.42 -5.50
CA LYS A 239 10.00 -8.20 -4.13
C LYS A 239 10.68 -7.00 -3.51
N MET A 240 10.89 -5.99 -4.32
CA MET A 240 11.38 -4.71 -3.82
C MET A 240 10.41 -4.19 -2.78
N PRO A 241 10.90 -3.60 -1.69
CA PRO A 241 10.05 -2.99 -0.69
C PRO A 241 9.10 -2.01 -1.39
N HIS A 242 7.81 -2.16 -1.18
CA HIS A 242 6.82 -1.21 -1.65
C HIS A 242 6.72 -0.04 -0.66
N LEU A 243 5.96 1.00 -1.00
CA LEU A 243 5.75 2.20 -0.16
C LEU A 243 5.41 1.91 1.31
N GLU A 244 5.07 0.68 1.64
CA GLU A 244 4.78 0.18 2.99
C GLU A 244 5.85 -0.78 3.52
N GLY A 245 6.97 -0.89 2.85
CA GLY A 245 8.07 -1.74 3.30
C GLY A 245 8.62 -1.35 4.67
N TRP A 246 8.36 -0.11 5.12
CA TRP A 246 8.83 0.45 6.37
C TRP A 246 7.68 0.81 7.29
N ALA A 247 7.94 0.82 8.58
CA ALA A 247 6.94 1.20 9.55
C ALA A 247 7.43 2.29 10.49
N LEU A 248 6.52 3.21 10.83
CA LEU A 248 6.67 4.08 11.98
C LEU A 248 5.92 3.47 13.16
N ALA A 249 6.68 3.02 14.18
CA ALA A 249 6.14 2.41 15.39
C ALA A 249 6.39 3.33 16.59
N GLY A 250 5.44 4.22 16.85
CA GLY A 250 5.57 5.23 17.89
C GLY A 250 6.62 6.29 17.51
N ASP A 251 7.76 6.31 18.20
CA ASP A 251 8.85 7.26 18.03
C ASP A 251 10.03 6.71 17.19
N ARG A 252 9.88 5.54 16.57
CA ARG A 252 10.95 4.88 15.82
C ARG A 252 10.46 4.28 14.51
N PHE A 253 11.36 4.29 13.53
CA PHE A 253 11.17 3.53 12.30
C PHE A 253 11.66 2.10 12.47
N ALA A 254 10.94 1.16 11.88
CA ALA A 254 11.37 -0.20 11.62
C ALA A 254 11.71 -0.31 10.13
N LEU A 255 12.95 -0.45 9.79
CA LEU A 255 13.45 -0.45 8.42
C LEU A 255 14.00 -1.83 8.06
N PRO A 256 13.40 -2.56 7.10
CA PRO A 256 13.97 -3.81 6.61
C PRO A 256 15.32 -3.60 5.95
N ALA A 257 16.38 -4.14 6.54
CA ALA A 257 17.72 -4.23 5.93
C ALA A 257 17.82 -5.56 5.18
N VAL A 258 17.31 -5.58 3.96
CA VAL A 258 17.03 -6.79 3.17
C VAL A 258 18.29 -7.63 2.96
N GLY A 259 19.40 -7.01 2.58
CA GLY A 259 20.67 -7.70 2.36
C GLY A 259 21.42 -8.12 3.61
N HIS A 260 20.90 -7.80 4.80
CA HIS A 260 21.52 -8.16 6.08
C HIS A 260 20.65 -9.07 6.95
N HIS A 261 19.45 -9.43 6.51
CA HIS A 261 18.49 -10.19 7.28
C HIS A 261 18.18 -9.58 8.64
N GLN A 262 17.95 -8.26 8.68
CA GLN A 262 17.73 -7.51 9.90
C GLN A 262 16.62 -6.48 9.72
N VAL A 263 16.00 -6.11 10.82
CA VAL A 263 15.21 -4.87 10.92
C VAL A 263 16.01 -3.86 11.72
N LEU A 264 16.29 -2.70 11.13
CA LEU A 264 16.90 -1.57 11.79
C LEU A 264 15.86 -0.77 12.55
N TRP A 265 16.23 -0.36 13.76
CA TRP A 265 15.46 0.59 14.55
C TRP A 265 16.12 1.96 14.47
N VAL A 266 15.40 2.95 14.03
CA VAL A 266 15.89 4.32 13.84
C VAL A 266 14.97 5.28 14.59
N ASP A 267 15.55 6.15 15.40
CA ASP A 267 14.80 7.21 16.09
C ASP A 267 14.18 8.16 15.06
N ALA A 268 12.85 8.32 15.09
CA ALA A 268 12.14 9.09 14.08
C ALA A 268 12.44 10.59 14.12
N ARG A 269 12.99 11.10 15.21
CA ARG A 269 13.32 12.50 15.38
C ARG A 269 14.76 12.81 15.00
N THR A 270 15.73 12.00 15.47
CA THR A 270 17.15 12.22 15.21
C THR A 270 17.62 11.57 13.91
N LEU A 271 16.91 10.57 13.40
CA LEU A 271 17.27 9.73 12.27
C LEU A 271 18.54 8.91 12.51
N GLU A 272 18.88 8.66 13.77
CA GLU A 272 20.00 7.84 14.18
C GLU A 272 19.55 6.40 14.45
N GLU A 273 20.39 5.44 14.12
CA GLU A 273 20.18 4.04 14.47
C GLU A 273 20.22 3.87 15.99
N ILE A 274 19.21 3.19 16.53
CA ILE A 274 19.07 2.91 17.97
C ILE A 274 19.10 1.42 18.30
N GLY A 275 19.12 0.54 17.29
CA GLY A 275 19.21 -0.90 17.48
C GLY A 275 18.91 -1.69 16.22
N ARG A 276 19.00 -3.02 16.34
CA ARG A 276 18.74 -3.99 15.28
C ARG A 276 18.09 -5.23 15.84
N THR A 277 17.29 -5.89 15.01
CA THR A 277 16.73 -7.22 15.29
C THR A 277 17.13 -8.15 14.15
N GLU A 278 17.83 -9.25 14.47
CA GLU A 278 18.10 -10.32 13.51
C GLU A 278 16.80 -11.01 13.12
N THR A 279 16.61 -11.29 11.85
CA THR A 279 15.39 -11.87 11.31
C THR A 279 15.65 -13.23 10.66
N HIS A 280 14.57 -14.01 10.51
CA HIS A 280 14.60 -15.36 9.95
C HIS A 280 15.14 -15.44 8.50
N GLY A 281 14.89 -14.40 7.71
CA GLY A 281 15.31 -14.32 6.31
C GLY A 281 15.39 -12.86 5.85
N GLN A 282 15.41 -12.64 4.53
CA GLN A 282 15.40 -11.30 3.96
C GLN A 282 14.06 -10.61 4.23
N PRO A 283 13.98 -9.62 5.13
CA PRO A 283 12.73 -8.94 5.44
C PRO A 283 12.27 -8.07 4.26
N VAL A 284 10.98 -8.11 3.93
CA VAL A 284 10.41 -7.34 2.81
C VAL A 284 9.54 -6.21 3.29
N PHE A 285 8.55 -6.52 4.14
CA PHE A 285 7.69 -5.53 4.75
C PHE A 285 7.82 -5.58 6.28
N ALA A 286 7.91 -4.42 6.88
CA ALA A 286 7.71 -4.21 8.30
C ALA A 286 6.45 -3.37 8.47
N VAL A 287 5.43 -3.89 9.12
CA VAL A 287 4.15 -3.21 9.32
C VAL A 287 3.90 -3.05 10.80
N ALA A 288 3.72 -1.81 11.25
CA ALA A 288 3.48 -1.51 12.66
C ALA A 288 2.01 -1.71 13.03
N ARG A 289 1.76 -2.40 14.14
CA ARG A 289 0.46 -2.37 14.78
C ARG A 289 0.12 -0.91 15.18
N PRO A 290 -1.13 -0.44 15.03
CA PRO A 290 -1.49 0.96 15.23
C PRO A 290 -1.11 1.58 16.58
N ASP A 291 -0.94 0.77 17.62
CA ASP A 291 -0.45 1.25 18.92
C ASP A 291 1.09 1.35 19.02
N GLY A 292 1.81 1.01 17.95
CA GLY A 292 3.26 1.02 17.88
C GLY A 292 3.96 -0.05 18.73
N ARG A 293 3.21 -0.97 19.36
CA ARG A 293 3.78 -1.96 20.28
C ARG A 293 4.47 -3.12 19.60
N HIS A 294 3.96 -3.55 18.47
CA HIS A 294 4.49 -4.66 17.69
C HIS A 294 4.72 -4.25 16.25
N VAL A 295 5.78 -4.78 15.65
CA VAL A 295 6.03 -4.74 14.21
C VAL A 295 5.97 -6.17 13.68
N TRP A 296 5.17 -6.39 12.63
CA TRP A 296 5.06 -7.65 11.94
C TRP A 296 5.90 -7.60 10.66
N VAL A 297 6.66 -8.66 10.40
CA VAL A 297 7.64 -8.72 9.31
C VAL A 297 7.40 -9.97 8.48
N ASN A 298 7.30 -9.83 7.16
CA ASN A 298 7.32 -10.93 6.21
C ASN A 298 8.65 -10.99 5.45
N TYR A 299 8.85 -12.06 4.69
CA TYR A 299 10.14 -12.38 4.10
C TYR A 299 10.06 -12.62 2.60
N ALA A 300 11.21 -12.46 1.91
CA ALA A 300 11.41 -12.90 0.56
C ALA A 300 11.46 -14.44 0.47
N HIS A 301 11.26 -14.98 -0.73
CA HIS A 301 11.51 -16.39 -1.00
C HIS A 301 13.00 -16.73 -0.70
N PRO A 302 13.32 -17.87 -0.05
CA PRO A 302 12.43 -19.01 0.23
C PRO A 302 11.62 -18.90 1.53
N ASP A 303 11.89 -17.92 2.36
CA ASP A 303 11.33 -17.81 3.72
C ASP A 303 9.94 -17.12 3.75
N ASN A 304 9.34 -16.94 2.59
CA ASN A 304 8.09 -16.20 2.40
C ASN A 304 6.82 -16.89 2.90
N ASP A 305 6.96 -17.98 3.61
CA ASP A 305 5.89 -18.66 4.35
C ASP A 305 5.79 -18.21 5.83
N THR A 306 6.71 -17.34 6.24
CA THR A 306 6.95 -16.96 7.64
C THR A 306 6.56 -15.51 7.91
N ILE A 307 6.02 -15.28 9.09
CA ILE A 307 5.84 -13.95 9.69
C ILE A 307 6.52 -13.96 11.06
N GLU A 308 7.28 -12.93 11.36
CA GLU A 308 7.79 -12.67 12.72
C GLU A 308 7.18 -11.40 13.30
N VAL A 309 6.91 -11.45 14.60
CA VAL A 309 6.38 -10.33 15.37
C VAL A 309 7.44 -9.87 16.33
N ILE A 310 7.86 -8.62 16.19
CA ILE A 310 8.89 -7.99 17.01
C ILE A 310 8.21 -7.06 18.01
N ASP A 311 8.59 -7.18 19.28
CA ASP A 311 8.22 -6.22 20.31
C ASP A 311 9.12 -4.97 20.19
N THR A 312 8.50 -3.81 19.99
CA THR A 312 9.22 -2.56 19.69
C THR A 312 10.02 -2.00 20.86
N LEU A 313 9.70 -2.39 22.10
CA LEU A 313 10.44 -1.91 23.27
C LEU A 313 11.69 -2.74 23.54
N SER A 314 11.59 -4.07 23.42
CA SER A 314 12.74 -4.97 23.65
C SER A 314 13.56 -5.20 22.38
N GLY A 315 12.98 -5.03 21.18
CA GLY A 315 13.61 -5.43 19.92
C GLY A 315 13.63 -6.96 19.72
N GLU A 316 12.93 -7.72 20.56
CA GLU A 316 12.94 -9.19 20.50
C GLU A 316 11.79 -9.71 19.64
N ILE A 317 12.05 -10.81 18.92
CA ILE A 317 11.00 -11.59 18.25
C ILE A 317 10.22 -12.35 19.31
N ILE A 318 8.96 -11.99 19.48
CA ILE A 318 8.05 -12.59 20.48
C ILE A 318 7.18 -13.71 19.91
N ARG A 319 7.06 -13.76 18.57
CA ARG A 319 6.26 -14.78 17.90
C ARG A 319 6.75 -15.01 16.47
N THR A 320 6.74 -16.29 16.05
CA THR A 320 6.91 -16.71 14.66
C THR A 320 5.65 -17.46 14.24
N LEU A 321 5.09 -17.11 13.09
CA LEU A 321 3.90 -17.69 12.50
C LEU A 321 4.23 -18.30 11.14
N LYS A 322 3.51 -19.33 10.74
CA LYS A 322 3.59 -20.00 9.42
C LYS A 322 2.21 -20.00 8.76
N PRO A 323 1.75 -18.86 8.22
CA PRO A 323 0.42 -18.80 7.59
C PRO A 323 0.31 -19.70 6.35
N GLY A 324 1.37 -19.77 5.56
CA GLY A 324 1.42 -20.56 4.32
C GLY A 324 2.32 -19.91 3.26
N PRO A 325 2.37 -20.47 2.05
CA PRO A 325 3.30 -20.03 1.02
C PRO A 325 2.96 -18.63 0.47
N ALA A 326 4.00 -17.84 0.31
CA ALA A 326 3.97 -16.51 -0.29
C ALA A 326 3.03 -15.51 0.42
N VAL A 327 3.34 -15.20 1.69
CA VAL A 327 2.71 -14.07 2.38
C VAL A 327 3.25 -12.78 1.77
N LEU A 328 2.39 -12.07 1.02
CA LEU A 328 2.81 -10.88 0.28
C LEU A 328 2.52 -9.56 1.00
N HIS A 329 1.37 -9.45 1.63
CA HIS A 329 0.93 -8.20 2.24
C HIS A 329 0.26 -8.45 3.59
N MET A 330 0.35 -7.45 4.45
CA MET A 330 -0.26 -7.43 5.78
C MET A 330 -0.96 -6.11 6.00
N GLU A 331 -2.16 -6.14 6.56
CA GLU A 331 -2.88 -4.92 6.92
C GLU A 331 -3.55 -5.08 8.28
N PHE A 332 -3.34 -4.11 9.16
CA PHE A 332 -4.00 -4.08 10.46
C PHE A 332 -5.37 -3.44 10.38
N ALA A 333 -6.35 -4.04 11.05
CA ALA A 333 -7.59 -3.34 11.36
C ALA A 333 -7.28 -2.04 12.13
N PRO A 334 -8.07 -0.95 11.98
CA PRO A 334 -7.75 0.37 12.54
C PRO A 334 -7.48 0.39 14.05
N ARG A 335 -8.08 -0.53 14.79
CA ARG A 335 -7.85 -0.69 16.24
C ARG A 335 -6.67 -1.60 16.58
N GLY A 336 -5.99 -2.17 15.59
CA GLY A 336 -4.86 -3.06 15.77
C GLY A 336 -5.17 -4.41 16.41
N HIS A 337 -6.43 -4.77 16.64
CA HIS A 337 -6.83 -6.03 17.27
C HIS A 337 -6.80 -7.22 16.32
N ARG A 338 -6.79 -6.99 15.03
CA ARG A 338 -6.70 -7.97 13.96
C ARG A 338 -5.69 -7.55 12.91
N VAL A 339 -5.06 -8.53 12.26
CA VAL A 339 -4.23 -8.36 11.08
C VAL A 339 -4.71 -9.31 10.01
N TRP A 340 -4.76 -8.84 8.79
CA TRP A 340 -5.11 -9.60 7.59
C TRP A 340 -3.85 -9.87 6.81
N LEU A 341 -3.65 -11.10 6.39
CA LEU A 341 -2.46 -11.56 5.67
C LEU A 341 -2.88 -12.14 4.30
N SER A 342 -2.31 -11.67 3.22
CA SER A 342 -2.50 -12.30 1.92
C SER A 342 -1.56 -13.50 1.79
N VAL A 343 -2.13 -14.72 1.76
CA VAL A 343 -1.39 -15.97 1.54
C VAL A 343 -1.56 -16.35 0.06
N ARG A 344 -0.78 -15.71 -0.80
CA ARG A 344 -0.98 -15.68 -2.26
C ARG A 344 -1.08 -17.07 -2.87
N ASP A 345 -0.09 -17.93 -2.62
CA ASP A 345 0.02 -19.24 -3.29
C ASP A 345 -0.90 -20.30 -2.65
N ALA A 346 -1.71 -19.89 -1.67
CA ALA A 346 -2.78 -20.70 -1.08
C ALA A 346 -4.18 -20.15 -1.39
N ASP A 347 -4.29 -19.14 -2.26
CA ASP A 347 -5.54 -18.53 -2.71
C ASP A 347 -6.47 -18.14 -1.56
N ARG A 348 -5.92 -17.49 -0.52
CA ARG A 348 -6.70 -17.05 0.64
C ARG A 348 -6.08 -15.87 1.36
N ILE A 349 -6.92 -15.25 2.17
CA ILE A 349 -6.54 -14.29 3.19
C ILE A 349 -6.71 -14.97 4.55
N ASP A 350 -5.69 -14.92 5.40
CA ASP A 350 -5.76 -15.35 6.79
C ASP A 350 -5.93 -14.13 7.70
N VAL A 351 -6.83 -14.22 8.67
CA VAL A 351 -7.03 -13.18 9.68
C VAL A 351 -6.60 -13.70 11.05
N TYR A 352 -5.74 -12.93 11.72
CA TYR A 352 -5.23 -13.26 13.05
C TYR A 352 -5.64 -12.24 14.10
N ASP A 353 -5.89 -12.71 15.33
CA ASP A 353 -5.91 -11.86 16.52
C ASP A 353 -4.48 -11.44 16.88
N THR A 354 -4.25 -10.15 17.04
CA THR A 354 -2.89 -9.62 17.25
C THR A 354 -2.37 -9.75 18.68
N ARG A 355 -3.22 -10.15 19.61
CA ARG A 355 -2.86 -10.37 21.02
C ARG A 355 -2.62 -11.84 21.32
N THR A 356 -3.49 -12.73 20.83
CA THR A 356 -3.36 -14.18 21.04
C THR A 356 -2.53 -14.87 19.97
N PHE A 357 -2.39 -14.21 18.78
CA PHE A 357 -1.78 -14.77 17.58
C PHE A 357 -2.51 -15.99 17.01
N GLU A 358 -3.77 -16.16 17.37
CA GLU A 358 -4.63 -17.22 16.85
C GLU A 358 -5.27 -16.79 15.53
N LYS A 359 -5.38 -17.74 14.60
CA LYS A 359 -6.11 -17.54 13.35
C LYS A 359 -7.60 -17.50 13.64
N LEU A 360 -8.27 -16.42 13.23
CA LEU A 360 -9.70 -16.19 13.42
C LEU A 360 -10.54 -16.61 12.22
N ALA A 361 -10.00 -16.41 11.00
CA ALA A 361 -10.70 -16.70 9.76
C ALA A 361 -9.76 -17.01 8.62
N GLU A 362 -10.29 -17.74 7.62
CA GLU A 362 -9.72 -17.91 6.28
C GLU A 362 -10.76 -17.43 5.26
N ILE A 363 -10.37 -16.54 4.38
CA ILE A 363 -11.27 -15.94 3.38
C ILE A 363 -10.71 -16.30 1.99
N PRO A 364 -11.45 -17.04 1.15
CA PRO A 364 -10.99 -17.36 -0.21
C PRO A 364 -10.79 -16.09 -1.06
N ALA A 365 -9.66 -16.04 -1.77
CA ALA A 365 -9.31 -14.95 -2.67
C ALA A 365 -8.33 -15.45 -3.73
N ASP A 366 -8.53 -15.05 -5.00
CA ASP A 366 -7.73 -15.54 -6.12
C ASP A 366 -6.36 -14.84 -6.20
N THR A 367 -5.31 -15.54 -5.79
CA THR A 367 -3.94 -15.01 -5.79
C THR A 367 -3.84 -13.63 -5.12
N PRO A 368 -4.27 -13.49 -3.85
CA PRO A 368 -4.37 -12.20 -3.19
C PRO A 368 -3.00 -11.53 -3.02
N SER A 369 -2.98 -10.21 -3.14
CA SER A 369 -1.77 -9.41 -2.92
C SER A 369 -2.04 -8.27 -1.94
N GLY A 370 -2.24 -7.04 -2.42
CA GLY A 370 -2.49 -5.89 -1.56
C GLY A 370 -3.81 -5.99 -0.81
N ILE A 371 -3.79 -5.62 0.46
CA ILE A 371 -4.97 -5.46 1.33
C ILE A 371 -4.95 -4.02 1.81
N PHE A 372 -6.04 -3.28 1.60
CA PHE A 372 -6.12 -1.85 1.91
C PHE A 372 -7.44 -1.56 2.61
N PHE A 373 -7.38 -1.02 3.82
CA PHE A 373 -8.59 -0.61 4.55
C PHE A 373 -8.89 0.87 4.37
N THR A 374 -10.16 1.22 4.33
CA THR A 374 -10.63 2.61 4.13
C THR A 374 -10.13 3.58 5.19
N ALA A 375 -9.74 3.09 6.38
CA ALA A 375 -9.10 3.90 7.42
C ALA A 375 -7.80 4.58 6.97
N ARG A 376 -7.17 4.10 5.87
CA ARG A 376 -6.00 4.74 5.23
C ARG A 376 -6.31 6.11 4.65
N ALA A 377 -7.57 6.42 4.35
CA ALA A 377 -7.99 7.71 3.80
C ALA A 377 -7.56 8.93 4.65
N HIS A 378 -7.19 8.71 5.89
CA HIS A 378 -6.78 9.76 6.84
C HIS A 378 -5.30 9.71 7.20
N LYS A 379 -4.50 8.97 6.46
CA LYS A 379 -3.05 8.84 6.70
C LYS A 379 -2.30 9.46 5.53
N SER A 380 -1.42 10.43 5.83
CA SER A 380 -0.53 11.02 4.82
C SER A 380 0.44 9.97 4.28
N GLY A 381 0.64 9.97 2.96
CA GLY A 381 1.64 9.13 2.31
C GLY A 381 1.31 7.64 2.23
N LEU A 382 0.06 7.30 2.39
CA LEU A 382 -0.41 5.90 2.30
C LEU A 382 -1.50 5.74 1.26
#